data_a852b8db10d637c9934ff12b23bca82b
#
_entry.id   a852b8db10d637c9934ff12b23bca82b
#
_cell.length_a   1.000
_cell.length_b   1.000
_cell.length_c   1.000
_cell.angle_alpha   90.00
_cell.angle_beta   90.00
_cell.angle_gamma   90.00
#
_symmetry.space_group_name_H-M   'P 1'
#
loop_
_entity.id
_entity.type
_entity.pdbx_description
1 polymer ?
#
loop_
_entity_poly.entity_id
_entity_poly.type
_entity_poly.pdbx_seq_one_letter_code
_entity_poly.pdbx_strand_id
1 'polypeptide(L)'
;MKKFIAIVSIIVILVILFDTCYYRLGLYIDFQPQKEVTTFIKTEDDKILLNKGDGYKEFEIKGVNMGSGIPGEWSTDFAIDKETYLRWFDQIKDLGANTIRIYTVQNDTFYNAFYEYNHENPDPLYLIHGVWVNDYVLNSHRDAYDEKFFDTLLEDSKTVVDVLHGRKKINLGRMASAGHGTYN
;
A
#
# COMPACT_ATOMS: atom_id res chain seq x y z
N MET A 1 0.62 45.23 -9.52
CA MET A 1 0.29 44.62 -8.25
C MET A 1 -0.96 43.75 -8.30
N LYS A 2 -2.19 44.25 -8.61
CA LYS A 2 -3.44 43.46 -8.64
C LYS A 2 -3.39 42.26 -9.61
N LYS A 3 -2.85 42.40 -10.84
CA LYS A 3 -2.69 41.28 -11.80
C LYS A 3 -1.74 40.20 -11.29
N PHE A 4 -0.66 40.55 -10.63
CA PHE A 4 0.27 39.59 -10.05
C PHE A 4 -0.39 38.79 -8.92
N ILE A 5 -1.10 39.45 -8.01
CA ILE A 5 -1.84 38.79 -6.92
C ILE A 5 -2.88 37.83 -7.52
N ALA A 6 -3.62 38.23 -8.56
CA ALA A 6 -4.59 37.36 -9.20
C ALA A 6 -3.96 36.11 -9.80
N ILE A 7 -2.80 36.23 -10.47
CA ILE A 7 -2.09 35.06 -11.03
C ILE A 7 -1.62 34.12 -9.91
N VAL A 8 -1.03 34.67 -8.84
CA VAL A 8 -0.59 33.84 -7.70
C VAL A 8 -1.80 33.11 -7.07
N SER A 9 -2.92 33.80 -6.89
CA SER A 9 -4.14 33.18 -6.33
C SER A 9 -4.64 32.03 -7.20
N ILE A 10 -4.65 32.20 -8.54
CA ILE A 10 -5.06 31.14 -9.47
C ILE A 10 -4.14 29.92 -9.34
N ILE A 11 -2.81 30.12 -9.29
CA ILE A 11 -1.84 29.04 -9.14
C ILE A 11 -2.10 28.27 -7.83
N VAL A 12 -2.29 28.99 -6.73
CA VAL A 12 -2.58 28.36 -5.40
C VAL A 12 -3.86 27.53 -5.47
N ILE A 13 -4.93 28.07 -6.09
CA ILE A 13 -6.19 27.32 -6.25
C ILE A 13 -5.98 26.06 -7.09
N LEU A 14 -5.22 26.12 -8.18
CA LEU A 14 -4.92 24.97 -9.02
C LEU A 14 -4.13 23.90 -8.28
N VAL A 15 -3.15 24.31 -7.45
CA VAL A 15 -2.39 23.37 -6.62
C VAL A 15 -3.28 22.68 -5.58
N ILE A 16 -4.16 23.44 -4.92
CA ILE A 16 -5.12 22.87 -3.95
C ILE A 16 -6.09 21.92 -4.64
N LEU A 17 -6.61 22.27 -5.82
CA LEU A 17 -7.49 21.40 -6.61
C LEU A 17 -6.77 20.12 -7.01
N PHE A 18 -5.52 20.23 -7.49
CA PHE A 18 -4.73 19.06 -7.84
C PHE A 18 -4.49 18.15 -6.64
N ASP A 19 -4.04 18.69 -5.49
CA ASP A 19 -3.83 17.93 -4.26
C ASP A 19 -5.12 17.21 -3.85
N THR A 20 -6.25 17.91 -3.91
CA THR A 20 -7.54 17.34 -3.53
C THR A 20 -7.98 16.24 -4.50
N CYS A 21 -7.97 16.50 -5.80
CA CYS A 21 -8.42 15.53 -6.78
C CYS A 21 -7.51 14.31 -6.86
N TYR A 22 -6.21 14.52 -6.92
CA TYR A 22 -5.25 13.44 -7.13
C TYR A 22 -4.99 12.63 -5.86
N TYR A 23 -4.62 13.30 -4.74
CA TYR A 23 -4.17 12.60 -3.54
C TYR A 23 -5.28 12.25 -2.55
N ARG A 24 -6.40 13.00 -2.53
CA ARG A 24 -7.48 12.74 -1.58
C ARG A 24 -8.64 11.95 -2.18
N LEU A 25 -8.97 12.21 -3.44
CA LEU A 25 -10.06 11.55 -4.13
C LEU A 25 -9.61 10.41 -5.05
N GLY A 26 -8.29 10.25 -5.26
CA GLY A 26 -7.75 9.22 -6.15
C GLY A 26 -8.12 9.41 -7.62
N LEU A 27 -8.50 10.64 -8.02
CA LEU A 27 -8.88 10.94 -9.38
C LEU A 27 -7.63 11.21 -10.23
N TYR A 28 -7.44 10.46 -11.27
CA TYR A 28 -6.33 10.66 -12.21
C TYR A 28 -6.81 10.49 -13.66
N ILE A 29 -6.07 11.08 -14.58
CA ILE A 29 -6.32 10.92 -16.01
C ILE A 29 -5.39 9.81 -16.51
N ASP A 30 -6.00 8.74 -17.03
CA ASP A 30 -5.26 7.70 -17.72
C ASP A 30 -5.03 8.12 -19.17
N PHE A 31 -3.77 8.43 -19.51
CA PHE A 31 -3.39 8.80 -20.88
C PHE A 31 -3.16 7.60 -21.79
N GLN A 32 -3.21 6.38 -21.25
CA GLN A 32 -3.01 5.13 -22.00
C GLN A 32 -4.06 4.07 -21.62
N PRO A 33 -5.36 4.35 -21.72
CA PRO A 33 -6.41 3.43 -21.24
C PRO A 33 -6.46 2.10 -22.00
N GLN A 34 -5.82 2.03 -23.17
CA GLN A 34 -5.72 0.82 -23.99
C GLN A 34 -4.44 0.02 -23.75
N LYS A 35 -3.56 0.50 -22.86
CA LYS A 35 -2.35 -0.23 -22.54
C LYS A 35 -2.70 -1.52 -21.79
N GLU A 36 -2.30 -2.63 -22.36
CA GLU A 36 -2.46 -3.93 -21.72
C GLU A 36 -1.69 -3.97 -20.39
N VAL A 37 -2.38 -4.28 -19.30
CA VAL A 37 -1.74 -4.42 -17.99
C VAL A 37 -1.00 -5.74 -17.97
N THR A 38 0.31 -5.69 -18.08
CA THR A 38 1.15 -6.88 -17.88
C THR A 38 1.37 -7.09 -16.40
N THR A 39 0.91 -8.23 -15.89
CA THR A 39 1.19 -8.65 -14.53
C THR A 39 2.52 -9.40 -14.49
N PHE A 40 3.39 -9.08 -13.52
CA PHE A 40 4.63 -9.84 -13.32
C PHE A 40 4.43 -11.09 -12.44
N ILE A 41 3.28 -11.22 -11.78
CA ILE A 41 2.85 -12.40 -11.04
C ILE A 41 1.53 -12.90 -11.63
N LYS A 42 1.42 -14.20 -11.82
CA LYS A 42 0.17 -14.89 -12.16
C LYS A 42 0.08 -16.22 -11.43
N THR A 43 -1.11 -16.78 -11.38
CA THR A 43 -1.35 -18.16 -10.92
C THR A 43 -1.66 -19.04 -12.13
N GLU A 44 -1.17 -20.28 -12.11
CA GLU A 44 -1.47 -21.30 -13.12
C GLU A 44 -1.52 -22.65 -12.40
N ASP A 45 -2.66 -23.30 -12.45
CA ASP A 45 -2.98 -24.49 -11.65
C ASP A 45 -2.75 -24.25 -10.15
N ASP A 46 -1.85 -24.99 -9.53
CA ASP A 46 -1.47 -24.88 -8.11
C ASP A 46 -0.20 -24.03 -7.88
N LYS A 47 0.29 -23.34 -8.93
CA LYS A 47 1.56 -22.62 -8.90
C LYS A 47 1.37 -21.12 -8.95
N ILE A 48 2.29 -20.41 -8.30
CA ILE A 48 2.51 -18.99 -8.48
C ILE A 48 3.70 -18.82 -9.42
N LEU A 49 3.52 -18.04 -10.46
CA LEU A 49 4.53 -17.76 -11.46
C LEU A 49 4.92 -16.30 -11.43
N LEU A 50 6.24 -16.05 -11.49
CA LEU A 50 6.83 -14.72 -11.49
C LEU A 50 7.60 -14.50 -12.79
N ASN A 51 7.40 -13.34 -13.43
CA ASN A 51 8.15 -12.89 -14.59
C ASN A 51 9.07 -11.73 -14.22
N LYS A 52 10.38 -11.97 -14.23
CA LYS A 52 11.43 -10.96 -14.00
C LYS A 52 11.97 -10.36 -15.32
N GLY A 53 11.28 -10.57 -16.44
CA GLY A 53 11.70 -10.07 -17.77
C GLY A 53 12.18 -11.18 -18.72
N ASP A 54 12.38 -12.39 -18.24
CA ASP A 54 12.83 -13.57 -18.98
C ASP A 54 11.77 -14.70 -19.08
N GLY A 55 10.49 -14.32 -18.91
CA GLY A 55 9.35 -15.23 -18.91
C GLY A 55 8.90 -15.64 -17.51
N TYR A 56 7.77 -16.34 -17.46
CA TYR A 56 7.18 -16.81 -16.20
C TYR A 56 7.89 -18.05 -15.69
N LYS A 57 8.31 -18.02 -14.44
CA LYS A 57 8.94 -19.14 -13.72
C LYS A 57 8.23 -19.36 -12.40
N GLU A 58 8.20 -20.61 -11.95
CA GLU A 58 7.63 -20.96 -10.65
C GLU A 58 8.30 -20.17 -9.51
N PHE A 59 7.49 -19.61 -8.65
CA PHE A 59 7.90 -18.79 -7.51
C PHE A 59 7.34 -19.38 -6.22
N GLU A 60 8.22 -19.98 -5.44
CA GLU A 60 7.89 -20.47 -4.10
C GLU A 60 7.93 -19.32 -3.12
N ILE A 61 6.79 -19.04 -2.46
CA ILE A 61 6.71 -18.01 -1.42
C ILE A 61 7.29 -18.55 -0.12
N LYS A 62 8.38 -17.92 0.34
CA LYS A 62 8.97 -18.10 1.67
C LYS A 62 8.79 -16.80 2.43
N GLY A 63 7.69 -16.69 3.17
CA GLY A 63 7.20 -15.43 3.69
C GLY A 63 7.24 -15.29 5.20
N VAL A 64 7.41 -14.06 5.66
CA VAL A 64 7.29 -13.64 7.05
C VAL A 64 6.14 -12.66 7.19
N ASN A 65 5.26 -12.88 8.18
CA ASN A 65 4.25 -11.90 8.55
C ASN A 65 4.89 -10.78 9.36
N MET A 66 4.66 -9.54 8.97
CA MET A 66 5.17 -8.36 9.65
C MET A 66 4.01 -7.48 10.13
N GLY A 67 4.05 -7.07 11.38
CA GLY A 67 3.16 -6.07 11.97
C GLY A 67 3.83 -4.70 12.09
N SER A 68 3.14 -3.79 12.78
CA SER A 68 3.59 -2.41 13.04
C SER A 68 4.05 -2.17 14.49
N GLY A 69 4.15 -3.23 15.32
CA GLY A 69 4.50 -3.11 16.72
C GLY A 69 5.96 -3.39 17.02
N ILE A 70 6.50 -2.68 18.01
CA ILE A 70 7.79 -2.98 18.66
C ILE A 70 7.57 -3.11 20.17
N PRO A 71 8.47 -3.80 20.89
CA PRO A 71 8.39 -3.90 22.35
C PRO A 71 8.34 -2.54 23.03
N GLY A 72 7.35 -2.34 23.89
CA GLY A 72 7.14 -1.10 24.64
C GLY A 72 6.21 -0.09 24.00
N GLU A 73 5.83 -0.28 22.74
CA GLU A 73 4.94 0.62 21.99
C GLU A 73 3.70 -0.12 21.46
N TRP A 74 2.63 0.60 21.26
CA TRP A 74 1.44 0.03 20.63
C TRP A 74 1.64 -0.08 19.11
N SER A 75 1.14 -1.15 18.52
CA SER A 75 1.20 -1.32 17.05
C SER A 75 0.52 -0.20 16.27
N THR A 76 -0.43 0.50 16.91
CA THR A 76 -1.14 1.66 16.38
C THR A 76 -0.36 2.98 16.44
N ASP A 77 0.78 2.99 17.14
CA ASP A 77 1.62 4.18 17.24
C ASP A 77 2.64 4.26 16.10
N PHE A 78 2.78 3.16 15.33
CA PHE A 78 3.72 3.05 14.21
C PHE A 78 5.13 3.54 14.57
N ALA A 79 5.60 3.13 15.75
CA ALA A 79 6.84 3.63 16.34
C ALA A 79 8.12 3.05 15.71
N ILE A 80 7.99 2.18 14.70
CA ILE A 80 9.13 1.58 14.01
C ILE A 80 9.76 2.63 13.10
N ASP A 81 11.04 2.92 13.30
CA ASP A 81 11.81 3.79 12.43
C ASP A 81 12.31 3.06 11.16
N LYS A 82 12.78 3.84 10.21
CA LYS A 82 13.23 3.33 8.91
C LYS A 82 14.44 2.40 9.03
N GLU A 83 15.40 2.74 9.88
CA GLU A 83 16.60 1.96 10.14
C GLU A 83 16.27 0.59 10.72
N THR A 84 15.26 0.53 11.58
CA THR A 84 14.78 -0.73 12.14
C THR A 84 14.12 -1.59 11.07
N TYR A 85 13.31 -1.00 10.18
CA TYR A 85 12.74 -1.73 9.05
C TYR A 85 13.82 -2.29 8.13
N LEU A 86 14.81 -1.49 7.73
CA LEU A 86 15.92 -1.91 6.86
C LEU A 86 16.68 -3.08 7.49
N ARG A 87 17.03 -2.99 8.78
CA ARG A 87 17.68 -4.07 9.51
C ARG A 87 16.83 -5.35 9.56
N TRP A 88 15.52 -5.23 9.74
CA TRP A 88 14.63 -6.40 9.74
C TRP A 88 14.49 -7.02 8.35
N PHE A 89 14.52 -6.23 7.30
CA PHE A 89 14.51 -6.76 5.94
C PHE A 89 15.77 -7.58 5.66
N ASP A 90 16.94 -7.12 6.12
CA ASP A 90 18.18 -7.93 6.05
C ASP A 90 18.03 -9.25 6.83
N GLN A 91 17.55 -9.20 8.06
CA GLN A 91 17.34 -10.40 8.87
C GLN A 91 16.34 -11.37 8.24
N ILE A 92 15.29 -10.88 7.62
CA ILE A 92 14.30 -11.68 6.88
C ILE A 92 14.96 -12.37 5.68
N LYS A 93 15.82 -11.66 4.95
CA LYS A 93 16.60 -12.25 3.85
C LYS A 93 17.58 -13.30 4.35
N ASP A 94 18.27 -13.06 5.46
CA ASP A 94 19.20 -14.00 6.08
C ASP A 94 18.52 -15.31 6.53
N LEU A 95 17.23 -15.25 6.87
CA LEU A 95 16.40 -16.44 7.12
C LEU A 95 16.06 -17.22 5.85
N GLY A 96 16.43 -16.72 4.68
CA GLY A 96 16.10 -17.31 3.38
C GLY A 96 14.67 -16.99 2.91
N ALA A 97 14.00 -16.01 3.51
CA ALA A 97 12.68 -15.54 3.06
C ALA A 97 12.82 -14.61 1.86
N ASN A 98 11.80 -14.61 1.01
CA ASN A 98 11.71 -13.78 -0.17
C ASN A 98 10.47 -12.87 -0.19
N THR A 99 9.60 -13.01 0.81
CA THR A 99 8.31 -12.31 0.83
C THR A 99 7.98 -11.83 2.24
N ILE A 100 7.46 -10.61 2.33
CA ILE A 100 6.85 -10.06 3.54
C ILE A 100 5.35 -9.98 3.33
N ARG A 101 4.56 -10.37 4.33
CA ARG A 101 3.12 -10.13 4.34
C ARG A 101 2.76 -9.15 5.44
N ILE A 102 2.07 -8.08 5.08
CA ILE A 102 1.43 -7.14 6.00
C ILE A 102 -0.09 -7.31 5.94
N TYR A 103 -0.78 -6.98 7.02
CA TYR A 103 -2.23 -7.24 7.15
C TYR A 103 -3.09 -6.07 6.69
N THR A 104 -2.55 -4.86 6.81
CA THR A 104 -3.25 -3.60 6.54
C THR A 104 -2.25 -2.53 6.11
N VAL A 105 -2.78 -1.37 5.70
CA VAL A 105 -1.96 -0.21 5.35
C VAL A 105 -1.05 0.17 6.53
N GLN A 106 0.20 0.41 6.22
CA GLN A 106 1.24 0.85 7.15
C GLN A 106 1.45 2.38 7.02
N ASN A 107 2.32 2.93 7.88
CA ASN A 107 2.77 4.31 7.70
C ASN A 107 3.75 4.45 6.52
N ASP A 108 4.03 5.68 6.14
CA ASP A 108 4.98 6.02 5.07
C ASP A 108 6.39 5.50 5.33
N THR A 109 6.81 5.46 6.61
CA THR A 109 8.11 4.93 7.03
C THR A 109 8.35 3.50 6.52
N PHE A 110 7.33 2.63 6.64
CA PHE A 110 7.40 1.26 6.11
C PHE A 110 7.60 1.24 4.59
N TYR A 111 6.75 1.97 3.85
CA TYR A 111 6.82 1.93 2.38
C TYR A 111 8.10 2.55 1.85
N ASN A 112 8.57 3.63 2.47
CA ASN A 112 9.84 4.27 2.11
C ASN A 112 11.04 3.34 2.38
N ALA A 113 11.05 2.65 3.52
CA ALA A 113 12.08 1.67 3.83
C ALA A 113 12.02 0.48 2.84
N PHE A 114 10.83 -0.02 2.54
CA PHE A 114 10.64 -1.13 1.62
C PHE A 114 11.05 -0.78 0.19
N TYR A 115 10.72 0.43 -0.27
CA TYR A 115 11.18 0.94 -1.56
C TYR A 115 12.69 1.06 -1.61
N GLU A 116 13.32 1.70 -0.60
CA GLU A 116 14.77 1.87 -0.53
C GLU A 116 15.51 0.54 -0.51
N TYR A 117 15.01 -0.43 0.26
CA TYR A 117 15.59 -1.78 0.33
C TYR A 117 15.57 -2.51 -1.02
N ASN A 118 14.48 -2.36 -1.76
CA ASN A 118 14.28 -3.06 -3.03
C ASN A 118 14.81 -2.31 -4.24
N HIS A 119 15.02 -0.99 -4.13
CA HIS A 119 15.48 -0.17 -5.25
C HIS A 119 16.88 -0.62 -5.69
N GLU A 120 17.00 -1.00 -6.96
CA GLU A 120 18.23 -1.53 -7.53
C GLU A 120 18.75 -2.84 -6.88
N ASN A 121 17.97 -3.47 -6.02
CA ASN A 121 18.35 -4.74 -5.40
C ASN A 121 18.08 -5.92 -6.39
N PRO A 122 19.10 -6.68 -6.77
CA PRO A 122 18.92 -7.81 -7.71
C PRO A 122 18.13 -8.98 -7.09
N ASP A 123 18.01 -9.03 -5.77
CA ASP A 123 17.26 -10.04 -5.02
C ASP A 123 16.26 -9.39 -4.06
N PRO A 124 15.20 -8.72 -4.57
CA PRO A 124 14.26 -7.96 -3.78
C PRO A 124 13.38 -8.85 -2.89
N LEU A 125 12.81 -8.25 -1.85
CA LEU A 125 11.68 -8.81 -1.10
C LEU A 125 10.37 -8.49 -1.83
N TYR A 126 9.47 -9.47 -1.89
CA TYR A 126 8.12 -9.28 -2.42
C TYR A 126 7.16 -8.93 -1.29
N LEU A 127 6.13 -8.15 -1.61
CA LEU A 127 5.12 -7.73 -0.65
C LEU A 127 3.77 -8.37 -0.97
N ILE A 128 3.23 -9.10 0.00
CA ILE A 128 1.81 -9.47 0.03
C ILE A 128 1.10 -8.46 0.92
N HIS A 129 0.36 -7.57 0.30
CA HIS A 129 -0.38 -6.54 1.02
C HIS A 129 -1.80 -7.02 1.29
N GLY A 130 -2.14 -7.17 2.57
CA GLY A 130 -3.48 -7.50 3.01
C GLY A 130 -4.41 -6.28 2.96
N VAL A 131 -5.70 -6.57 2.77
CA VAL A 131 -6.79 -5.62 3.00
C VAL A 131 -7.50 -6.08 4.27
N TRP A 132 -7.57 -5.21 5.27
CA TRP A 132 -8.23 -5.57 6.52
C TRP A 132 -9.74 -5.58 6.32
N VAL A 133 -10.35 -6.71 6.65
CA VAL A 133 -11.80 -6.86 6.59
C VAL A 133 -12.43 -6.14 7.77
N ASN A 134 -13.48 -5.36 7.52
CA ASN A 134 -14.20 -4.65 8.56
C ASN A 134 -15.06 -5.63 9.39
N ASP A 135 -14.50 -6.07 10.52
CA ASP A 135 -15.15 -7.03 11.43
C ASP A 135 -16.50 -6.52 11.97
N TYR A 136 -16.66 -5.21 12.10
CA TYR A 136 -17.91 -4.63 12.57
C TYR A 136 -19.05 -4.87 11.57
N VAL A 137 -18.80 -4.68 10.27
CA VAL A 137 -19.80 -4.93 9.23
C VAL A 137 -20.15 -6.42 9.19
N LEU A 138 -19.13 -7.29 9.20
CA LEU A 138 -19.31 -8.74 9.20
C LEU A 138 -20.11 -9.23 10.41
N ASN A 139 -19.73 -8.76 11.60
CA ASN A 139 -20.38 -9.16 12.85
C ASN A 139 -21.81 -8.61 12.99
N SER A 140 -22.07 -7.42 12.46
CA SER A 140 -23.39 -6.78 12.53
C SER A 140 -24.40 -7.43 11.60
N HIS A 141 -23.99 -7.84 10.40
CA HIS A 141 -24.85 -8.42 9.39
C HIS A 141 -24.88 -9.95 9.44
N ARG A 142 -23.89 -10.59 10.04
CA ARG A 142 -23.73 -12.07 10.16
C ARG A 142 -23.84 -12.81 8.83
N ASP A 143 -23.56 -12.11 7.74
CA ASP A 143 -23.60 -12.64 6.38
C ASP A 143 -22.37 -12.14 5.62
N ALA A 144 -21.48 -13.06 5.26
CA ALA A 144 -20.28 -12.76 4.48
C ALA A 144 -20.58 -12.40 3.01
N TYR A 145 -21.81 -12.60 2.57
CA TYR A 145 -22.27 -12.25 1.22
C TYR A 145 -23.10 -10.95 1.21
N ASP A 146 -23.16 -10.24 2.34
CA ASP A 146 -23.83 -8.94 2.43
C ASP A 146 -23.17 -7.93 1.49
N GLU A 147 -23.99 -7.24 0.69
CA GLU A 147 -23.53 -6.27 -0.31
C GLU A 147 -22.66 -5.17 0.34
N LYS A 148 -23.06 -4.69 1.50
CA LYS A 148 -22.33 -3.65 2.24
C LYS A 148 -20.95 -4.12 2.69
N PHE A 149 -20.78 -5.40 2.99
CA PHE A 149 -19.49 -5.99 3.30
C PHE A 149 -18.57 -5.94 2.07
N PHE A 150 -19.07 -6.35 0.91
CA PHE A 150 -18.29 -6.34 -0.33
C PHE A 150 -17.96 -4.92 -0.81
N ASP A 151 -18.88 -3.98 -0.68
CA ASP A 151 -18.64 -2.58 -1.01
C ASP A 151 -17.50 -2.00 -0.16
N THR A 152 -17.53 -2.25 1.15
CA THR A 152 -16.46 -1.82 2.07
C THR A 152 -15.12 -2.45 1.70
N LEU A 153 -15.09 -3.76 1.43
CA LEU A 153 -13.88 -4.47 1.03
C LEU A 153 -13.32 -3.93 -0.30
N LEU A 154 -14.19 -3.63 -1.25
CA LEU A 154 -13.81 -3.05 -2.53
C LEU A 154 -13.21 -1.65 -2.38
N GLU A 155 -13.81 -0.79 -1.54
CA GLU A 155 -13.28 0.55 -1.25
C GLU A 155 -11.92 0.50 -0.56
N ASP A 156 -11.76 -0.38 0.43
CA ASP A 156 -10.48 -0.58 1.12
C ASP A 156 -9.42 -1.14 0.18
N SER A 157 -9.79 -2.05 -0.72
CA SER A 157 -8.89 -2.59 -1.75
C SER A 157 -8.42 -1.51 -2.72
N LYS A 158 -9.31 -0.64 -3.19
CA LYS A 158 -8.95 0.53 -4.01
C LYS A 158 -8.02 1.47 -3.25
N THR A 159 -8.29 1.69 -1.96
CA THR A 159 -7.44 2.54 -1.11
C THR A 159 -6.03 1.99 -1.02
N VAL A 160 -5.85 0.68 -0.80
CA VAL A 160 -4.53 0.04 -0.79
C VAL A 160 -3.81 0.24 -2.13
N VAL A 161 -4.48 0.01 -3.25
CA VAL A 161 -3.90 0.22 -4.60
C VAL A 161 -3.48 1.67 -4.79
N ASP A 162 -4.33 2.62 -4.44
CA ASP A 162 -4.04 4.05 -4.61
C ASP A 162 -2.89 4.53 -3.72
N VAL A 163 -2.79 4.02 -2.49
CA VAL A 163 -1.66 4.29 -1.59
C VAL A 163 -0.36 3.76 -2.17
N LEU A 164 -0.34 2.50 -2.61
CA LEU A 164 0.86 1.88 -3.20
C LEU A 164 1.33 2.59 -4.48
N HIS A 165 0.42 3.20 -5.21
CA HIS A 165 0.73 4.00 -6.39
C HIS A 165 0.97 5.49 -6.08
N GLY A 166 0.98 5.90 -4.82
CA GLY A 166 1.20 7.29 -4.40
C GLY A 166 0.08 8.25 -4.82
N ARG A 167 -1.14 7.74 -5.06
CA ARG A 167 -2.31 8.51 -5.50
C ARG A 167 -3.30 8.87 -4.40
N LYS A 168 -3.05 8.44 -3.17
CA LYS A 168 -3.94 8.70 -2.06
C LYS A 168 -3.17 8.99 -0.78
N LYS A 169 -3.53 10.11 -0.13
CA LYS A 169 -3.12 10.41 1.25
C LYS A 169 -4.21 9.92 2.19
N ILE A 170 -3.83 9.14 3.17
CA ILE A 170 -4.74 8.71 4.24
C ILE A 170 -4.18 9.10 5.59
N ASN A 171 -5.07 9.34 6.56
CA ASN A 171 -4.68 9.64 7.93
C ASN A 171 -4.80 8.39 8.80
N LEU A 172 -3.67 7.77 9.21
CA LEU A 172 -3.62 6.66 10.17
C LEU A 172 -3.95 7.19 11.57
N GLY A 173 -5.12 6.85 12.10
CA GLY A 173 -5.46 7.12 13.48
C GLY A 173 -4.98 5.99 14.40
N ARG A 174 -5.23 6.11 15.69
CA ARG A 174 -4.90 5.10 16.71
C ARG A 174 -5.52 3.72 16.47
N MET A 175 -6.52 3.63 15.60
CA MET A 175 -7.13 2.38 15.18
C MET A 175 -6.71 2.08 13.73
N ALA A 176 -5.45 1.78 13.53
CA ALA A 176 -4.88 1.48 12.21
C ALA A 176 -5.54 0.29 11.51
N SER A 177 -6.09 -0.65 12.28
CA SER A 177 -6.98 -1.70 11.76
C SER A 177 -8.25 -1.14 11.13
N ALA A 178 -8.60 0.11 11.37
CA ALA A 178 -9.73 0.81 10.76
C ALA A 178 -9.32 1.71 9.57
N GLY A 179 -8.06 1.69 9.16
CA GLY A 179 -7.59 2.33 7.93
C GLY A 179 -7.51 3.87 7.97
N HIS A 180 -7.04 4.47 9.07
CA HIS A 180 -6.97 5.92 9.19
C HIS A 180 -5.58 6.43 9.57
N GLY A 181 -4.86 7.03 8.66
CA GLY A 181 -3.59 7.65 8.93
C GLY A 181 -3.08 8.49 7.78
N THR A 182 -2.12 9.40 7.88
CA THR A 182 -1.69 10.26 6.78
C THR A 182 -0.30 9.91 6.30
N TYR A 183 -0.15 9.66 5.03
CA TYR A 183 1.14 9.59 4.33
C TYR A 183 1.49 10.98 3.80
N ASN A 184 2.72 11.42 4.03
CA ASN A 184 3.28 12.63 3.44
C ASN A 184 4.11 12.31 2.22
#